data_8ae9ab462e65e179483b243536d38d81
#
_entry.id   8ae9ab462e65e179483b243536d38d81
#
_cell.length_a   1.000
_cell.length_b   1.000
_cell.length_c   1.000
_cell.angle_alpha   90.00
_cell.angle_beta   90.00
_cell.angle_gamma   90.00
#
_symmetry.space_group_name_H-M   'P 1'
#
loop_
_entity.id
_entity.type
_entity.pdbx_description
1 polymer ?
#
loop_
_entity_poly.entity_id
_entity_poly.type
_entity_poly.pdbx_seq_one_letter_code
_entity_poly.pdbx_strand_id
1 'polypeptide(L)'
;MSDRVRAAVMTAPGVIELQEFPRPKVQPGAMLMKMELSGVCGTDKHTYRGENRQYAGTEAESQTPFPIIPGHENVGVVAELSREARRGLEFYGRELKEGDRVVMCPDVVCGRCWYCRHAHGYPWCDNVRGYGNAFSTTEPPSLFGGWAEQMYILPEVFVYKVPEGIPPEVAVLTEPFAVAFALDEAAEAGALPGGGVGAGDTVVIQGVGPLGLCCLIKARLLGVGEIVAIDLSEFRLGMAREFSADHTLDALRTTREERIARVRDLTEGRGADMVVGCTGVPESLTEGLEMLRKGGTYLELGNFVDTGAIEVNVHRHIVARNARIIGLTNHPYTKYEATLRLFQQYRRQFPFERIITHRYPLAQAEAALLRSMEPDSMKVVIQP
;
A
#
# COMPACT_ATOMS: atom_id res chain seq x y z
N MET A 1 25.96 -15.24 16.15
CA MET A 1 25.31 -14.43 15.10
C MET A 1 26.38 -13.56 14.48
N SER A 2 26.29 -13.25 13.18
CA SER A 2 27.26 -12.35 12.53
C SER A 2 27.20 -10.96 13.18
N ASP A 3 28.37 -10.33 13.36
CA ASP A 3 28.44 -8.92 13.82
C ASP A 3 28.14 -7.92 12.69
N ARG A 4 27.80 -8.42 11.49
CA ARG A 4 27.48 -7.65 10.30
C ARG A 4 26.11 -8.06 9.77
N VAL A 5 25.40 -7.07 9.18
CA VAL A 5 24.09 -7.20 8.55
C VAL A 5 24.22 -6.74 7.10
N ARG A 6 23.82 -7.57 6.16
CA ARG A 6 23.77 -7.19 4.73
C ARG A 6 22.48 -6.48 4.42
N ALA A 7 22.56 -5.49 3.53
CA ALA A 7 21.40 -4.76 3.00
C ALA A 7 21.63 -4.39 1.54
N ALA A 8 20.56 -4.36 0.77
CA ALA A 8 20.54 -3.77 -0.56
C ALA A 8 20.28 -2.26 -0.43
N VAL A 9 21.25 -1.45 -0.82
CA VAL A 9 21.27 -0.01 -0.64
C VAL A 9 21.08 0.65 -2.00
N MET A 10 20.07 1.49 -2.13
CA MET A 10 19.95 2.39 -3.27
C MET A 10 20.83 3.61 -3.01
N THR A 11 21.95 3.67 -3.72
CA THR A 11 22.98 4.72 -3.51
C THR A 11 22.70 5.98 -4.34
N ALA A 12 21.99 5.80 -5.44
CA ALA A 12 21.51 6.86 -6.33
C ALA A 12 20.34 6.30 -7.17
N PRO A 13 19.58 7.14 -7.89
CA PRO A 13 18.63 6.66 -8.88
C PRO A 13 19.28 5.69 -9.86
N GLY A 14 18.64 4.54 -10.08
CA GLY A 14 19.13 3.49 -10.97
C GLY A 14 20.27 2.64 -10.44
N VAL A 15 20.70 2.80 -9.18
CA VAL A 15 21.86 2.09 -8.62
C VAL A 15 21.52 1.44 -7.30
N ILE A 16 21.55 0.10 -7.23
CA ILE A 16 21.39 -0.68 -6.01
C ILE A 16 22.63 -1.53 -5.78
N GLU A 17 23.22 -1.44 -4.59
CA GLU A 17 24.42 -2.16 -4.18
C GLU A 17 24.18 -2.97 -2.92
N LEU A 18 24.76 -4.16 -2.83
CA LEU A 18 24.77 -4.92 -1.59
C LEU A 18 25.87 -4.37 -0.69
N GLN A 19 25.52 -3.90 0.50
CA GLN A 19 26.44 -3.35 1.49
C GLN A 19 26.31 -4.07 2.84
N GLU A 20 27.31 -3.96 3.67
CA GLU A 20 27.36 -4.53 5.01
C GLU A 20 27.44 -3.44 6.08
N PHE A 21 26.59 -3.54 7.08
CA PHE A 21 26.52 -2.64 8.22
C PHE A 21 26.89 -3.36 9.52
N PRO A 22 27.46 -2.66 10.51
CA PRO A 22 27.59 -3.22 11.84
C PRO A 22 26.22 -3.59 12.42
N ARG A 23 26.09 -4.74 13.06
CA ARG A 23 24.87 -5.07 13.79
C ARG A 23 24.68 -4.08 14.95
N PRO A 24 23.57 -3.32 14.99
CA PRO A 24 23.38 -2.30 16.00
C PRO A 24 23.09 -2.90 17.37
N LYS A 25 23.48 -2.17 18.42
CA LYS A 25 23.02 -2.45 19.79
C LYS A 25 21.60 -1.91 19.97
N VAL A 26 20.72 -2.73 20.49
CA VAL A 26 19.31 -2.36 20.75
C VAL A 26 19.26 -1.36 21.91
N GLN A 27 18.76 -0.17 21.65
CA GLN A 27 18.58 0.91 22.63
C GLN A 27 17.28 0.71 23.43
N PRO A 28 17.11 1.37 24.59
CA PRO A 28 15.84 1.34 25.35
C PRO A 28 14.62 1.68 24.47
N GLY A 29 13.58 0.89 24.54
CA GLY A 29 12.35 1.04 23.75
C GLY A 29 12.42 0.47 22.33
N ALA A 30 13.59 0.16 21.81
CA ALA A 30 13.82 -0.35 20.45
C ALA A 30 13.86 -1.89 20.39
N MET A 31 13.78 -2.41 19.16
CA MET A 31 14.05 -3.83 18.87
C MET A 31 14.79 -3.99 17.54
N LEU A 32 15.36 -5.19 17.36
CA LEU A 32 15.91 -5.63 16.08
C LEU A 32 14.98 -6.72 15.51
N MET A 33 14.53 -6.54 14.29
CA MET A 33 13.69 -7.48 13.56
C MET A 33 14.53 -8.21 12.52
N LYS A 34 14.58 -9.54 12.58
CA LYS A 34 15.12 -10.37 11.49
C LYS A 34 14.06 -10.44 10.40
N MET A 35 14.41 -9.99 9.21
CA MET A 35 13.49 -9.97 8.09
C MET A 35 13.19 -11.37 7.57
N GLU A 36 11.92 -11.65 7.27
CA GLU A 36 11.49 -12.85 6.55
C GLU A 36 11.18 -12.50 5.09
N LEU A 37 10.39 -11.44 4.86
CA LEU A 37 10.04 -10.90 3.54
C LEU A 37 9.89 -9.39 3.58
N SER A 38 10.25 -8.74 2.47
CA SER A 38 9.93 -7.33 2.21
C SER A 38 9.32 -7.19 0.81
N GLY A 39 8.18 -6.53 0.71
CA GLY A 39 7.51 -6.26 -0.57
C GLY A 39 8.20 -5.15 -1.36
N VAL A 40 8.07 -5.22 -2.69
CA VAL A 40 8.43 -4.14 -3.60
C VAL A 40 7.19 -3.32 -3.91
N CYS A 41 7.22 -2.03 -3.58
CA CYS A 41 6.12 -1.08 -3.77
C CYS A 41 6.31 -0.18 -5.00
N GLY A 42 5.27 0.56 -5.36
CA GLY A 42 5.33 1.65 -6.34
C GLY A 42 6.33 2.73 -5.94
N THR A 43 6.40 3.08 -4.67
CA THR A 43 7.34 4.07 -4.11
C THR A 43 8.80 3.72 -4.41
N ASP A 44 9.17 2.45 -4.25
CA ASP A 44 10.54 1.98 -4.54
C ASP A 44 10.89 2.17 -6.03
N LYS A 45 9.90 1.93 -6.93
CA LYS A 45 10.06 2.10 -8.39
C LYS A 45 10.25 3.57 -8.78
N HIS A 46 9.45 4.46 -8.18
CA HIS A 46 9.55 5.91 -8.40
C HIS A 46 10.90 6.42 -7.90
N THR A 47 11.31 6.03 -6.70
CA THR A 47 12.62 6.40 -6.14
C THR A 47 13.78 5.91 -7.02
N TYR A 48 13.70 4.68 -7.54
CA TYR A 48 14.71 4.12 -8.45
C TYR A 48 14.80 4.88 -9.78
N ARG A 49 13.68 5.42 -10.28
CA ARG A 49 13.65 6.25 -11.49
C ARG A 49 14.09 7.69 -11.25
N GLY A 50 14.39 8.09 -10.02
CA GLY A 50 14.74 9.46 -9.66
C GLY A 50 13.54 10.36 -9.40
N GLU A 51 12.33 9.81 -9.36
CA GLU A 51 11.09 10.48 -8.97
C GLU A 51 10.98 10.40 -7.43
N ASN A 52 11.94 11.01 -6.75
CA ASN A 52 12.19 10.83 -5.32
C ASN A 52 11.66 11.99 -4.45
N ARG A 53 10.85 12.88 -5.01
CA ARG A 53 10.12 13.89 -4.25
C ARG A 53 8.76 13.37 -3.81
N GLN A 54 8.60 13.21 -2.52
CA GLN A 54 7.31 12.87 -1.93
C GLN A 54 6.51 14.15 -1.69
N TYR A 55 5.20 14.08 -1.90
CA TYR A 55 4.28 15.22 -1.75
C TYR A 55 4.71 16.47 -2.54
N ALA A 56 5.29 16.26 -3.74
CA ALA A 56 5.82 17.34 -4.58
C ALA A 56 4.79 18.46 -4.81
N GLY A 57 5.22 19.70 -4.68
CA GLY A 57 4.38 20.90 -4.83
C GLY A 57 3.44 21.17 -3.66
N THR A 58 3.56 20.46 -2.54
CA THR A 58 2.79 20.72 -1.30
C THR A 58 3.70 21.19 -0.17
N GLU A 59 3.09 21.64 0.95
CA GLU A 59 3.83 22.07 2.15
C GLU A 59 4.57 20.90 2.83
N ALA A 60 4.19 19.67 2.52
CA ALA A 60 4.80 18.44 3.04
C ALA A 60 5.89 17.89 2.11
N GLU A 61 6.28 18.63 1.07
CA GLU A 61 7.29 18.17 0.12
C GLU A 61 8.58 17.76 0.84
N SER A 62 9.02 16.54 0.59
CA SER A 62 10.26 16.00 1.11
C SER A 62 10.98 15.18 0.05
N GLN A 63 12.31 15.21 0.11
CA GLN A 63 13.13 14.43 -0.82
C GLN A 63 13.63 13.18 -0.12
N THR A 64 13.47 12.02 -0.78
CA THR A 64 14.09 10.78 -0.32
C THR A 64 15.61 10.93 -0.28
N PRO A 65 16.26 10.76 0.89
CA PRO A 65 17.71 10.89 1.01
C PRO A 65 18.41 9.65 0.43
N PHE A 66 19.47 9.88 -0.35
CA PHE A 66 20.40 8.80 -0.72
C PHE A 66 21.68 8.91 0.12
N PRO A 67 22.35 7.77 0.44
CA PRO A 67 21.94 6.39 0.20
C PRO A 67 20.84 5.91 1.17
N ILE A 68 19.98 4.98 0.70
CA ILE A 68 18.84 4.47 1.47
C ILE A 68 18.73 2.95 1.32
N ILE A 69 18.24 2.26 2.36
CA ILE A 69 17.74 0.90 2.25
C ILE A 69 16.24 0.96 1.96
N PRO A 70 15.76 0.54 0.77
CA PRO A 70 14.34 0.54 0.45
C PRO A 70 13.55 -0.53 1.20
N GLY A 71 12.23 -0.60 0.93
CA GLY A 71 11.32 -1.61 1.45
C GLY A 71 10.60 -1.17 2.73
N HIS A 72 9.30 -0.94 2.60
CA HIS A 72 8.42 -0.53 3.70
C HIS A 72 7.25 -1.49 3.93
N GLU A 73 7.05 -2.49 3.08
CA GLU A 73 6.06 -3.57 3.26
C GLU A 73 6.78 -4.78 3.91
N ASN A 74 6.74 -4.89 5.22
CA ASN A 74 7.68 -5.72 5.96
C ASN A 74 7.04 -6.74 6.90
N VAL A 75 7.57 -7.96 6.89
CA VAL A 75 7.32 -8.98 7.91
C VAL A 75 8.63 -9.61 8.35
N GLY A 76 8.73 -9.88 9.64
CA GLY A 76 9.92 -10.53 10.21
C GLY A 76 9.66 -11.07 11.59
N VAL A 77 10.73 -11.55 12.22
CA VAL A 77 10.71 -12.13 13.57
C VAL A 77 11.52 -11.24 14.50
N VAL A 78 11.01 -11.04 15.71
CA VAL A 78 11.74 -10.35 16.78
C VAL A 78 13.04 -11.11 17.06
N ALA A 79 14.19 -10.49 16.72
CA ALA A 79 15.52 -11.09 16.92
C ALA A 79 16.13 -10.68 18.27
N GLU A 80 15.89 -9.44 18.69
CA GLU A 80 16.35 -8.88 19.96
C GLU A 80 15.44 -7.69 20.31
N LEU A 81 15.12 -7.52 21.58
CA LEU A 81 14.33 -6.36 22.02
C LEU A 81 14.78 -5.90 23.40
N SER A 82 14.68 -4.60 23.64
CA SER A 82 14.94 -4.03 24.96
C SER A 82 13.85 -4.42 25.97
N ARG A 83 14.13 -4.23 27.25
CA ARG A 83 13.16 -4.49 28.32
C ARG A 83 11.90 -3.63 28.16
N GLU A 84 12.05 -2.37 27.77
CA GLU A 84 10.98 -1.40 27.59
C GLU A 84 10.13 -1.75 26.37
N ALA A 85 10.74 -2.24 25.28
CA ALA A 85 10.05 -2.64 24.05
C ALA A 85 9.10 -3.83 24.27
N ARG A 86 9.33 -4.68 25.28
CA ARG A 86 8.49 -5.87 25.54
C ARG A 86 7.01 -5.58 25.67
N ARG A 87 6.64 -4.44 26.21
CA ARG A 87 5.24 -4.02 26.38
C ARG A 87 4.94 -2.64 25.81
N GLY A 88 5.94 -1.89 25.40
CA GLY A 88 5.81 -0.52 24.91
C GLY A 88 5.74 -0.40 23.39
N LEU A 89 6.16 -1.39 22.64
CA LEU A 89 6.31 -1.30 21.19
C LEU A 89 5.12 -1.87 20.41
N GLU A 90 4.49 -2.93 20.92
CA GLU A 90 3.30 -3.48 20.28
C GLU A 90 2.12 -2.54 20.47
N PHE A 91 1.39 -2.27 19.39
CA PHE A 91 0.37 -1.21 19.30
C PHE A 91 -0.71 -1.27 20.40
N TYR A 92 -1.13 -2.47 20.78
CA TYR A 92 -2.13 -2.69 21.82
C TYR A 92 -1.51 -3.05 23.19
N GLY A 93 -0.19 -2.95 23.34
CA GLY A 93 0.53 -3.27 24.58
C GLY A 93 0.64 -4.77 24.88
N ARG A 94 0.41 -5.62 23.89
CA ARG A 94 0.64 -7.08 24.03
C ARG A 94 2.13 -7.34 24.18
N GLU A 95 2.47 -8.30 25.04
CA GLU A 95 3.88 -8.64 25.29
C GLU A 95 4.53 -9.21 24.04
N LEU A 96 5.67 -8.62 23.64
CA LEU A 96 6.57 -9.13 22.60
C LEU A 96 7.69 -9.93 23.24
N LYS A 97 8.09 -11.00 22.56
CA LYS A 97 9.25 -11.82 22.89
C LYS A 97 10.05 -12.20 21.63
N GLU A 98 11.29 -12.53 21.81
CA GLU A 98 12.12 -13.08 20.74
C GLU A 98 11.46 -14.31 20.10
N GLY A 99 11.47 -14.36 18.78
CA GLY A 99 10.78 -15.38 17.99
C GLY A 99 9.34 -15.04 17.60
N ASP A 100 8.71 -14.01 18.17
CA ASP A 100 7.38 -13.55 17.69
C ASP A 100 7.48 -13.02 16.27
N ARG A 101 6.59 -13.47 15.38
CA ARG A 101 6.44 -12.87 14.05
C ARG A 101 5.65 -11.58 14.16
N VAL A 102 6.14 -10.54 13.50
CA VAL A 102 5.56 -9.19 13.55
C VAL A 102 5.54 -8.53 12.18
N VAL A 103 4.60 -7.62 12.01
CA VAL A 103 4.60 -6.59 10.98
C VAL A 103 4.66 -5.23 11.66
N MET A 104 5.06 -4.19 10.93
CA MET A 104 5.18 -2.84 11.49
C MET A 104 4.62 -1.81 10.53
N CYS A 105 4.07 -0.72 11.07
CA CYS A 105 3.76 0.45 10.29
C CYS A 105 5.07 1.15 9.91
N PRO A 106 5.33 1.42 8.61
CA PRO A 106 6.58 2.08 8.22
C PRO A 106 6.65 3.54 8.63
N ASP A 107 5.52 4.18 8.92
CA ASP A 107 5.47 5.60 9.23
C ASP A 107 5.70 5.88 10.71
N VAL A 108 6.73 6.65 10.99
CA VAL A 108 7.07 7.15 12.34
C VAL A 108 6.43 8.52 12.51
N VAL A 109 5.43 8.60 13.38
CA VAL A 109 4.69 9.84 13.65
C VAL A 109 5.17 10.51 14.95
N CYS A 110 5.15 11.84 15.01
CA CYS A 110 5.67 12.58 16.18
C CYS A 110 4.75 12.51 17.43
N GLY A 111 3.51 12.04 17.29
CA GLY A 111 2.53 11.89 18.38
C GLY A 111 1.98 13.19 19.00
N ARG A 112 2.46 14.39 18.57
CA ARG A 112 2.18 15.66 19.25
C ARG A 112 1.67 16.80 18.35
N CYS A 113 1.83 16.73 17.01
CA CYS A 113 1.27 17.74 16.10
C CYS A 113 -0.27 17.65 16.06
N TRP A 114 -0.89 18.63 15.41
CA TRP A 114 -2.34 18.68 15.29
C TRP A 114 -2.90 17.40 14.63
N TYR A 115 -2.32 16.96 13.54
CA TYR A 115 -2.75 15.77 12.82
C TYR A 115 -2.62 14.49 13.66
N CYS A 116 -1.51 14.31 14.38
CA CYS A 116 -1.36 13.14 15.28
C CYS A 116 -2.44 13.06 16.35
N ARG A 117 -2.99 14.21 16.76
CA ARG A 117 -4.02 14.29 17.79
C ARG A 117 -5.44 14.18 17.23
N HIS A 118 -5.65 14.36 15.92
CA HIS A 118 -6.96 14.48 15.28
C HIS A 118 -7.17 13.56 14.06
N ALA A 119 -6.12 13.01 13.46
CA ALA A 119 -6.20 12.28 12.19
C ALA A 119 -6.67 10.81 12.30
N HIS A 120 -7.17 10.39 13.45
CA HIS A 120 -7.84 9.08 13.64
C HIS A 120 -7.07 7.87 13.08
N GLY A 121 -5.74 7.87 13.21
CA GLY A 121 -4.90 6.73 12.82
C GLY A 121 -4.22 6.84 11.46
N TYR A 122 -4.44 7.90 10.70
CA TYR A 122 -3.65 8.20 9.51
C TYR A 122 -2.33 8.91 9.87
N PRO A 123 -1.23 8.61 9.18
CA PRO A 123 0.07 9.23 9.46
C PRO A 123 0.22 10.59 8.74
N TRP A 124 -0.77 11.48 8.84
CA TRP A 124 -0.71 12.85 8.30
C TRP A 124 0.11 13.79 9.19
N CYS A 125 1.12 13.26 9.83
CA CYS A 125 1.98 13.98 10.73
C CYS A 125 2.88 14.97 9.97
N ASP A 126 2.95 16.23 10.43
CA ASP A 126 3.86 17.26 9.85
C ASP A 126 5.34 16.87 9.88
N ASN A 127 5.69 15.88 10.73
CA ASN A 127 7.06 15.40 10.91
C ASN A 127 7.15 13.89 10.67
N VAL A 128 6.31 13.33 9.80
CA VAL A 128 6.36 11.90 9.49
C VAL A 128 7.67 11.53 8.81
N ARG A 129 8.23 10.39 9.20
CA ARG A 129 9.38 9.79 8.51
C ARG A 129 9.08 8.32 8.22
N GLY A 130 9.17 7.93 6.96
CA GLY A 130 8.87 6.57 6.52
C GLY A 130 10.11 5.68 6.45
N TYR A 131 10.02 4.48 6.98
CA TYR A 131 11.01 3.42 6.74
C TYR A 131 11.06 3.12 5.24
N GLY A 132 12.26 2.82 4.74
CA GLY A 132 12.47 2.52 3.33
C GLY A 132 12.45 3.71 2.38
N ASN A 133 12.16 4.94 2.87
CA ASN A 133 12.08 6.12 2.01
C ASN A 133 12.53 7.45 2.61
N ALA A 134 12.61 7.61 3.95
CA ALA A 134 12.95 8.88 4.60
C ALA A 134 14.13 8.83 5.57
N PHE A 135 14.78 7.66 5.72
CA PHE A 135 15.95 7.49 6.57
C PHE A 135 17.16 7.10 5.72
N SER A 136 18.20 7.94 5.71
CA SER A 136 19.47 7.62 5.05
C SER A 136 20.24 6.55 5.82
N THR A 137 21.03 5.73 5.11
CA THR A 137 21.98 4.81 5.76
C THR A 137 23.13 5.52 6.48
N THR A 138 23.32 6.82 6.26
CA THR A 138 24.25 7.65 7.00
C THR A 138 23.79 8.04 8.39
N GLU A 139 22.49 7.84 8.68
CA GLU A 139 21.91 8.06 10.01
C GLU A 139 22.04 6.77 10.84
N PRO A 140 22.81 6.76 11.96
CA PRO A 140 22.86 5.57 12.81
C PRO A 140 21.49 5.24 13.43
N PRO A 141 21.11 3.97 13.55
CA PRO A 141 21.87 2.76 13.26
C PRO A 141 21.77 2.23 11.81
N SER A 142 21.39 3.02 10.84
CA SER A 142 21.42 2.79 9.39
C SER A 142 20.43 1.78 8.81
N LEU A 143 19.90 0.83 9.60
CA LEU A 143 19.06 -0.27 9.15
C LEU A 143 17.56 0.09 9.17
N PHE A 144 17.12 1.05 8.35
CA PHE A 144 15.77 1.60 8.32
C PHE A 144 14.97 1.24 7.06
N GLY A 145 15.20 0.05 6.52
CA GLY A 145 14.44 -0.47 5.37
C GLY A 145 14.45 -1.98 5.32
N GLY A 146 13.43 -2.57 4.71
CA GLY A 146 13.19 -4.01 4.72
C GLY A 146 14.09 -4.82 3.78
N TRP A 147 14.81 -4.16 2.86
CA TRP A 147 15.75 -4.86 1.98
C TRP A 147 17.09 -5.09 2.69
N ALA A 148 17.02 -5.70 3.87
CA ALA A 148 18.13 -6.02 4.74
C ALA A 148 17.88 -7.33 5.49
N GLU A 149 18.91 -8.01 5.95
CA GLU A 149 18.78 -9.22 6.78
C GLU A 149 18.12 -8.91 8.13
N GLN A 150 18.34 -7.72 8.64
CA GLN A 150 17.76 -7.22 9.88
C GLN A 150 17.39 -5.74 9.75
N MET A 151 16.31 -5.36 10.38
CA MET A 151 15.81 -3.96 10.42
C MET A 151 15.75 -3.49 11.88
N TYR A 152 16.22 -2.27 12.12
CA TYR A 152 16.17 -1.64 13.43
C TYR A 152 14.86 -0.91 13.61
N ILE A 153 14.10 -1.24 14.63
CA ILE A 153 12.78 -0.67 14.93
C ILE A 153 12.90 0.32 16.08
N LEU A 154 12.59 1.58 15.77
CA LEU A 154 12.59 2.69 16.72
C LEU A 154 11.46 2.56 17.75
N PRO A 155 11.59 3.19 18.95
CA PRO A 155 10.56 3.12 19.99
C PRO A 155 9.19 3.70 19.60
N GLU A 156 9.15 4.61 18.61
CA GLU A 156 7.94 5.30 18.16
C GLU A 156 7.17 4.54 17.09
N VAL A 157 7.68 3.39 16.64
CA VAL A 157 7.07 2.58 15.57
C VAL A 157 5.94 1.72 16.12
N PHE A 158 4.84 1.66 15.40
CA PHE A 158 3.74 0.75 15.73
C PHE A 158 4.01 -0.65 15.16
N VAL A 159 4.13 -1.61 16.05
CA VAL A 159 4.38 -3.03 15.75
C VAL A 159 3.14 -3.86 16.09
N TYR A 160 2.88 -4.88 15.28
CA TYR A 160 1.71 -5.76 15.46
C TYR A 160 2.15 -7.22 15.40
N LYS A 161 1.75 -8.01 16.39
CA LYS A 161 1.96 -9.47 16.35
C LYS A 161 1.12 -10.09 15.25
N VAL A 162 1.77 -10.90 14.42
CA VAL A 162 1.09 -11.71 13.43
C VAL A 162 0.39 -12.88 14.14
N PRO A 163 -0.92 -13.07 13.94
CA PRO A 163 -1.63 -14.21 14.50
C PRO A 163 -1.06 -15.54 14.05
N GLU A 164 -1.14 -16.54 14.93
CA GLU A 164 -0.70 -17.90 14.62
C GLU A 164 -1.43 -18.43 13.37
N GLY A 165 -0.69 -19.14 12.53
CA GLY A 165 -1.20 -19.73 11.28
C GLY A 165 -1.25 -18.78 10.08
N ILE A 166 -0.85 -17.51 10.20
CA ILE A 166 -0.63 -16.62 9.05
C ILE A 166 0.83 -16.76 8.61
N PRO A 167 1.10 -17.23 7.38
CA PRO A 167 2.46 -17.35 6.85
C PRO A 167 3.03 -15.97 6.48
N PRO A 168 4.36 -15.83 6.37
CA PRO A 168 4.99 -14.55 6.02
C PRO A 168 4.54 -14.00 4.66
N GLU A 169 4.19 -14.86 3.71
CA GLU A 169 3.66 -14.49 2.39
C GLU A 169 2.34 -13.73 2.45
N VAL A 170 1.53 -14.00 3.44
CA VAL A 170 0.28 -13.29 3.69
C VAL A 170 0.53 -12.07 4.57
N ALA A 171 1.36 -12.23 5.61
CA ALA A 171 1.65 -11.16 6.54
C ALA A 171 2.34 -9.95 5.88
N VAL A 172 3.20 -10.17 4.85
CA VAL A 172 3.87 -9.08 4.11
C VAL A 172 2.89 -8.19 3.35
N LEU A 173 1.67 -8.69 3.07
CA LEU A 173 0.61 -7.92 2.41
C LEU A 173 -0.15 -6.98 3.37
N THR A 174 0.21 -6.95 4.65
CA THR A 174 -0.54 -6.15 5.65
C THR A 174 -0.50 -4.66 5.33
N GLU A 175 0.65 -4.12 4.94
CA GLU A 175 0.79 -2.72 4.58
C GLU A 175 -0.06 -2.36 3.35
N PRO A 176 0.11 -2.96 2.15
CA PRO A 176 -0.68 -2.58 0.98
C PRO A 176 -2.18 -2.89 1.15
N PHE A 177 -2.53 -3.88 1.96
CA PHE A 177 -3.94 -4.15 2.25
C PHE A 177 -4.55 -3.14 3.24
N ALA A 178 -3.76 -2.58 4.15
CA ALA A 178 -4.21 -1.50 5.03
C ALA A 178 -4.60 -0.24 4.23
N VAL A 179 -3.96 0.03 3.08
CA VAL A 179 -4.36 1.10 2.16
C VAL A 179 -5.77 0.88 1.62
N ALA A 180 -6.16 -0.37 1.35
CA ALA A 180 -7.49 -0.70 0.82
C ALA A 180 -8.64 -0.37 1.81
N PHE A 181 -8.34 -0.14 3.10
CA PHE A 181 -9.33 0.37 4.05
C PHE A 181 -9.78 1.81 3.75
N ALA A 182 -9.12 2.51 2.82
CA ALA A 182 -9.63 3.75 2.25
C ALA A 182 -11.06 3.61 1.66
N LEU A 183 -11.45 2.38 1.25
CA LEU A 183 -12.82 2.11 0.80
C LEU A 183 -13.84 2.28 1.93
N ASP A 184 -13.49 1.98 3.20
CA ASP A 184 -14.38 2.21 4.33
C ASP A 184 -14.63 3.71 4.52
N GLU A 185 -13.57 4.52 4.48
CA GLU A 185 -13.67 5.97 4.59
C GLU A 185 -14.53 6.57 3.46
N ALA A 186 -14.32 6.09 2.24
CA ALA A 186 -15.09 6.53 1.08
C ALA A 186 -16.56 6.06 1.15
N ALA A 187 -16.83 4.87 1.69
CA ALA A 187 -18.18 4.37 1.89
C ALA A 187 -18.93 5.13 2.99
N GLU A 188 -18.23 5.50 4.08
CA GLU A 188 -18.81 6.26 5.20
C GLU A 188 -18.98 7.76 4.90
N ALA A 189 -18.21 8.32 3.98
CA ALA A 189 -18.27 9.72 3.57
C ALA A 189 -19.62 10.11 2.91
N GLY A 190 -20.57 9.21 2.84
CA GLY A 190 -21.89 9.37 2.27
C GLY A 190 -22.85 10.22 3.08
N ALA A 191 -22.55 11.50 3.27
CA ALA A 191 -23.46 12.46 3.94
C ALA A 191 -24.76 12.72 3.17
N LEU A 192 -24.86 12.30 1.90
CA LEU A 192 -26.08 12.42 1.09
C LEU A 192 -26.78 11.06 0.97
N PRO A 193 -28.12 11.02 0.94
CA PRO A 193 -28.85 9.77 0.70
C PRO A 193 -28.35 9.04 -0.55
N GLY A 194 -28.00 7.77 -0.41
CA GLY A 194 -27.47 6.93 -1.50
C GLY A 194 -26.02 7.23 -1.91
N GLY A 195 -25.24 7.86 -1.05
CA GLY A 195 -23.86 8.24 -1.37
C GLY A 195 -22.76 7.30 -0.86
N GLY A 196 -23.10 6.29 -0.10
CA GLY A 196 -22.17 5.27 0.33
C GLY A 196 -22.06 4.13 -0.70
N VAL A 197 -21.22 3.15 -0.38
CA VAL A 197 -21.09 1.88 -1.12
C VAL A 197 -21.36 0.72 -0.18
N GLY A 198 -22.13 -0.24 -0.64
CA GLY A 198 -22.53 -1.40 0.16
C GLY A 198 -23.07 -2.55 -0.66
N ALA A 199 -23.93 -3.36 -0.05
CA ALA A 199 -24.49 -4.55 -0.66
C ALA A 199 -25.29 -4.24 -1.93
N GLY A 200 -24.95 -4.91 -3.02
CA GLY A 200 -25.63 -4.78 -4.30
C GLY A 200 -25.13 -3.63 -5.21
N ASP A 201 -24.24 -2.79 -4.73
CA ASP A 201 -23.66 -1.69 -5.50
C ASP A 201 -22.61 -2.16 -6.52
N THR A 202 -22.30 -1.31 -7.50
CA THR A 202 -21.26 -1.57 -8.51
C THR A 202 -20.03 -0.74 -8.24
N VAL A 203 -18.87 -1.40 -8.16
CA VAL A 203 -17.56 -0.75 -7.99
C VAL A 203 -16.66 -1.02 -9.20
N VAL A 204 -16.04 0.02 -9.72
CA VAL A 204 -15.00 -0.06 -10.76
C VAL A 204 -13.64 0.13 -10.11
N ILE A 205 -12.67 -0.76 -10.40
CA ILE A 205 -11.28 -0.61 -9.98
C ILE A 205 -10.44 -0.33 -11.23
N GLN A 206 -9.91 0.88 -11.34
CA GLN A 206 -8.99 1.28 -12.40
C GLN A 206 -7.55 1.00 -11.98
N GLY A 207 -6.90 0.02 -12.64
CA GLY A 207 -5.62 -0.53 -12.26
C GLY A 207 -5.74 -1.61 -11.19
N VAL A 208 -5.60 -2.89 -11.59
CA VAL A 208 -5.64 -4.04 -10.67
C VAL A 208 -4.24 -4.63 -10.44
N GLY A 209 -3.24 -3.75 -10.30
CA GLY A 209 -1.95 -4.09 -9.69
C GLY A 209 -2.11 -4.47 -8.22
N PRO A 210 -1.01 -4.61 -7.45
CA PRO A 210 -1.07 -5.06 -6.05
C PRO A 210 -2.07 -4.30 -5.18
N LEU A 211 -2.06 -2.97 -5.23
CA LEU A 211 -3.01 -2.14 -4.48
C LEU A 211 -4.44 -2.31 -4.98
N GLY A 212 -4.65 -2.23 -6.30
CA GLY A 212 -6.00 -2.38 -6.87
C GLY A 212 -6.60 -3.76 -6.61
N LEU A 213 -5.78 -4.82 -6.56
CA LEU A 213 -6.24 -6.15 -6.16
C LEU A 213 -6.65 -6.20 -4.68
N CYS A 214 -5.90 -5.53 -3.79
CA CYS A 214 -6.32 -5.37 -2.38
C CYS A 214 -7.64 -4.61 -2.26
N CYS A 215 -7.83 -3.53 -3.04
CA CYS A 215 -9.08 -2.78 -3.10
C CYS A 215 -10.24 -3.63 -3.63
N LEU A 216 -10.01 -4.45 -4.64
CA LEU A 216 -10.99 -5.38 -5.21
C LEU A 216 -11.48 -6.38 -4.14
N ILE A 217 -10.54 -7.02 -3.44
CA ILE A 217 -10.87 -7.95 -2.36
C ILE A 217 -11.65 -7.22 -1.24
N LYS A 218 -11.19 -6.02 -0.87
CA LYS A 218 -11.87 -5.21 0.15
C LYS A 218 -13.29 -4.82 -0.27
N ALA A 219 -13.50 -4.43 -1.52
CA ALA A 219 -14.83 -4.13 -2.07
C ALA A 219 -15.75 -5.37 -1.97
N ARG A 220 -15.26 -6.54 -2.34
CA ARG A 220 -16.03 -7.79 -2.20
C ARG A 220 -16.39 -8.08 -0.74
N LEU A 221 -15.49 -7.80 0.20
CA LEU A 221 -15.74 -7.97 1.63
C LEU A 221 -16.70 -6.93 2.23
N LEU A 222 -16.90 -5.78 1.57
CA LEU A 222 -17.96 -4.82 1.89
C LEU A 222 -19.35 -5.26 1.38
N GLY A 223 -19.41 -6.38 0.65
CA GLY A 223 -20.67 -6.90 0.09
C GLY A 223 -21.08 -6.27 -1.24
N VAL A 224 -20.15 -5.62 -1.94
CA VAL A 224 -20.40 -5.06 -3.28
C VAL A 224 -20.94 -6.13 -4.22
N GLY A 225 -21.99 -5.83 -4.96
CA GLY A 225 -22.67 -6.74 -5.88
C GLY A 225 -21.83 -7.03 -7.12
N GLU A 226 -21.42 -5.99 -7.83
CA GLU A 226 -20.67 -6.09 -9.09
C GLU A 226 -19.33 -5.37 -9.00
N ILE A 227 -18.25 -6.05 -9.37
CA ILE A 227 -16.89 -5.47 -9.43
C ILE A 227 -16.37 -5.54 -10.86
N VAL A 228 -16.07 -4.37 -11.43
CA VAL A 228 -15.47 -4.21 -12.76
C VAL A 228 -13.99 -3.86 -12.58
N ALA A 229 -13.10 -4.71 -13.04
CA ALA A 229 -11.65 -4.52 -13.02
C ALA A 229 -11.15 -4.02 -14.38
N ILE A 230 -10.36 -2.95 -14.39
CA ILE A 230 -9.76 -2.37 -15.62
C ILE A 230 -8.24 -2.38 -15.46
N ASP A 231 -7.52 -2.97 -16.41
CA ASP A 231 -6.05 -2.95 -16.44
C ASP A 231 -5.54 -3.09 -17.88
N LEU A 232 -4.25 -2.80 -18.09
CA LEU A 232 -3.53 -3.03 -19.34
C LEU A 232 -3.02 -4.46 -19.47
N SER A 233 -2.91 -5.20 -18.38
CA SER A 233 -2.30 -6.52 -18.28
C SER A 233 -3.38 -7.62 -18.19
N GLU A 234 -3.44 -8.49 -19.20
CA GLU A 234 -4.31 -9.67 -19.16
C GLU A 234 -3.96 -10.59 -17.98
N PHE A 235 -2.67 -10.68 -17.59
CA PHE A 235 -2.27 -11.43 -16.41
C PHE A 235 -2.94 -10.87 -15.14
N ARG A 236 -2.91 -9.55 -14.94
CA ARG A 236 -3.54 -8.90 -13.78
C ARG A 236 -5.07 -8.99 -13.83
N LEU A 237 -5.66 -8.89 -15.01
CA LEU A 237 -7.10 -9.15 -15.20
C LEU A 237 -7.47 -10.60 -14.89
N GLY A 238 -6.60 -11.56 -15.22
CA GLY A 238 -6.74 -12.95 -14.82
C GLY A 238 -6.73 -13.12 -13.31
N MET A 239 -5.79 -12.49 -12.64
CA MET A 239 -5.75 -12.44 -11.17
C MET A 239 -7.01 -11.78 -10.59
N ALA A 240 -7.47 -10.68 -11.15
CA ALA A 240 -8.69 -10.01 -10.69
C ALA A 240 -9.93 -10.96 -10.76
N ARG A 241 -10.07 -11.74 -11.84
CA ARG A 241 -11.13 -12.77 -11.97
C ARG A 241 -11.02 -13.83 -10.87
N GLU A 242 -9.80 -14.31 -10.60
CA GLU A 242 -9.55 -15.27 -9.53
C GLU A 242 -9.93 -14.74 -8.15
N PHE A 243 -9.70 -13.44 -7.91
CA PHE A 243 -10.03 -12.76 -6.66
C PHE A 243 -11.42 -12.11 -6.67
N SER A 244 -12.33 -12.60 -7.51
CA SER A 244 -13.76 -12.28 -7.55
C SER A 244 -14.15 -10.96 -8.24
N ALA A 245 -13.40 -10.51 -9.26
CA ALA A 245 -13.94 -9.56 -10.21
C ALA A 245 -15.04 -10.22 -11.05
N ASP A 246 -16.18 -9.58 -11.21
CA ASP A 246 -17.30 -10.09 -12.04
C ASP A 246 -17.05 -9.77 -13.51
N HIS A 247 -16.45 -8.62 -13.78
CA HIS A 247 -16.13 -8.16 -15.14
C HIS A 247 -14.70 -7.66 -15.21
N THR A 248 -14.06 -7.89 -16.36
CA THR A 248 -12.72 -7.37 -16.65
C THR A 248 -12.71 -6.65 -17.99
N LEU A 249 -12.06 -5.48 -18.04
CA LEU A 249 -11.91 -4.66 -19.24
C LEU A 249 -10.43 -4.44 -19.52
N ASP A 250 -9.97 -4.95 -20.66
CA ASP A 250 -8.60 -4.74 -21.14
C ASP A 250 -8.49 -3.35 -21.76
N ALA A 251 -7.76 -2.46 -21.10
CA ALA A 251 -7.62 -1.08 -21.52
C ALA A 251 -6.75 -0.90 -22.79
N LEU A 252 -5.97 -1.92 -23.18
CA LEU A 252 -5.26 -1.94 -24.47
C LEU A 252 -6.17 -2.31 -25.64
N ARG A 253 -7.26 -3.04 -25.39
CA ARG A 253 -8.18 -3.53 -26.41
C ARG A 253 -9.50 -2.78 -26.49
N THR A 254 -9.72 -1.84 -25.56
CA THR A 254 -10.94 -1.02 -25.48
C THR A 254 -10.60 0.45 -25.44
N THR A 255 -11.42 1.26 -26.12
CA THR A 255 -11.36 2.72 -25.99
C THR A 255 -11.97 3.17 -24.66
N ARG A 256 -11.69 4.41 -24.28
CA ARG A 256 -12.32 5.06 -23.12
C ARG A 256 -13.84 5.01 -23.21
N GLU A 257 -14.40 5.37 -24.37
CA GLU A 257 -15.83 5.41 -24.63
C GLU A 257 -16.49 4.04 -24.48
N GLU A 258 -15.84 3.00 -24.98
CA GLU A 258 -16.31 1.61 -24.85
C GLU A 258 -16.33 1.18 -23.38
N ARG A 259 -15.30 1.51 -22.59
CA ARG A 259 -15.26 1.19 -21.17
C ARG A 259 -16.36 1.91 -20.39
N ILE A 260 -16.57 3.20 -20.65
CA ILE A 260 -17.65 3.99 -20.05
C ILE A 260 -19.03 3.41 -20.43
N ALA A 261 -19.23 3.10 -21.71
CA ALA A 261 -20.46 2.47 -22.19
C ALA A 261 -20.70 1.13 -21.51
N ARG A 262 -19.66 0.29 -21.40
CA ARG A 262 -19.78 -1.02 -20.74
C ARG A 262 -20.19 -0.93 -19.28
N VAL A 263 -19.59 0.01 -18.52
CA VAL A 263 -19.99 0.23 -17.11
C VAL A 263 -21.46 0.68 -17.02
N ARG A 264 -21.90 1.54 -17.93
CA ARG A 264 -23.31 1.96 -17.99
C ARG A 264 -24.24 0.81 -18.34
N ASP A 265 -23.89 -0.04 -19.30
CA ASP A 265 -24.70 -1.20 -19.68
C ASP A 265 -24.87 -2.17 -18.49
N LEU A 266 -23.81 -2.41 -17.74
CA LEU A 266 -23.84 -3.25 -16.53
C LEU A 266 -24.69 -2.65 -15.39
N THR A 267 -24.96 -1.35 -15.44
CA THR A 267 -25.69 -0.60 -14.40
C THR A 267 -27.01 -0.02 -14.92
N GLU A 268 -27.61 -0.58 -15.96
CA GLU A 268 -28.88 -0.12 -16.55
C GLU A 268 -28.85 1.37 -16.93
N GLY A 269 -27.72 1.86 -17.42
CA GLY A 269 -27.51 3.25 -17.82
C GLY A 269 -27.15 4.22 -16.69
N ARG A 270 -27.16 3.79 -15.43
CA ARG A 270 -26.91 4.66 -14.27
C ARG A 270 -25.44 5.07 -14.11
N GLY A 271 -24.52 4.13 -14.25
CA GLY A 271 -23.12 4.24 -13.92
C GLY A 271 -22.77 3.60 -12.55
N ALA A 272 -21.49 3.52 -12.23
CA ALA A 272 -20.97 2.88 -11.02
C ALA A 272 -21.24 3.71 -9.76
N ASP A 273 -21.44 3.04 -8.64
CA ASP A 273 -21.60 3.66 -7.32
C ASP A 273 -20.27 4.23 -6.80
N MET A 274 -19.19 3.52 -7.05
CA MET A 274 -17.83 3.97 -6.75
C MET A 274 -16.87 3.60 -7.88
N VAL A 275 -15.90 4.48 -8.12
CA VAL A 275 -14.71 4.18 -8.93
C VAL A 275 -13.49 4.40 -8.08
N VAL A 276 -12.57 3.45 -8.08
CA VAL A 276 -11.30 3.50 -7.33
C VAL A 276 -10.16 3.61 -8.32
N GLY A 277 -9.42 4.73 -8.28
CA GLY A 277 -8.22 4.98 -9.09
C GLY A 277 -6.97 4.41 -8.40
N CYS A 278 -6.34 3.41 -9.03
CA CYS A 278 -5.10 2.76 -8.57
C CYS A 278 -4.02 2.72 -9.66
N THR A 279 -4.10 3.57 -10.69
CA THR A 279 -3.21 3.49 -11.87
C THR A 279 -1.96 4.35 -11.77
N GLY A 280 -2.00 5.50 -11.09
CA GLY A 280 -0.98 6.55 -11.19
C GLY A 280 -0.98 7.29 -12.53
N VAL A 281 -2.02 7.10 -13.37
CA VAL A 281 -2.23 7.81 -14.64
C VAL A 281 -3.31 8.87 -14.43
N PRO A 282 -2.97 10.18 -14.48
CA PRO A 282 -3.91 11.26 -14.13
C PRO A 282 -5.19 11.25 -14.96
N GLU A 283 -5.13 10.88 -16.25
CA GLU A 283 -6.28 10.82 -17.16
C GLU A 283 -7.36 9.82 -16.71
N SER A 284 -6.99 8.82 -15.91
CA SER A 284 -7.93 7.84 -15.37
C SER A 284 -9.00 8.49 -14.48
N LEU A 285 -8.68 9.61 -13.82
CA LEU A 285 -9.63 10.36 -13.01
C LEU A 285 -10.84 10.83 -13.82
N THR A 286 -10.62 11.49 -14.97
CA THR A 286 -11.74 12.00 -15.79
C THR A 286 -12.55 10.88 -16.40
N GLU A 287 -11.91 9.78 -16.80
CA GLU A 287 -12.59 8.58 -17.27
C GLU A 287 -13.47 7.98 -16.15
N GLY A 288 -12.92 7.82 -14.96
CA GLY A 288 -13.66 7.28 -13.81
C GLY A 288 -14.83 8.17 -13.39
N LEU A 289 -14.66 9.51 -13.40
CA LEU A 289 -15.76 10.45 -13.14
C LEU A 289 -16.90 10.31 -14.16
N GLU A 290 -16.60 9.98 -15.41
CA GLU A 290 -17.62 9.73 -16.43
C GLU A 290 -18.31 8.35 -16.29
N MET A 291 -17.69 7.40 -15.63
CA MET A 291 -18.28 6.11 -15.28
C MET A 291 -19.24 6.19 -14.10
N LEU A 292 -19.11 7.20 -13.21
CA LEU A 292 -19.94 7.34 -12.02
C LEU A 292 -21.42 7.59 -12.34
N ARG A 293 -22.31 7.03 -11.52
CA ARG A 293 -23.69 7.48 -11.42
C ARG A 293 -23.78 8.87 -10.77
N LYS A 294 -24.96 9.48 -10.83
CA LYS A 294 -25.24 10.69 -10.05
C LYS A 294 -25.12 10.38 -8.54
N GLY A 295 -24.38 11.20 -7.82
CA GLY A 295 -24.10 11.02 -6.39
C GLY A 295 -23.07 9.94 -6.09
N GLY A 296 -22.38 9.39 -7.10
CA GLY A 296 -21.32 8.40 -6.93
C GLY A 296 -20.02 9.00 -6.37
N THR A 297 -19.09 8.14 -5.95
CA THR A 297 -17.83 8.51 -5.33
C THR A 297 -16.63 8.05 -6.17
N TYR A 298 -15.71 8.94 -6.47
CA TYR A 298 -14.39 8.61 -6.99
C TYR A 298 -13.38 8.63 -5.85
N LEU A 299 -12.72 7.49 -5.60
CA LEU A 299 -11.65 7.34 -4.61
C LEU A 299 -10.31 7.28 -5.33
N GLU A 300 -9.45 8.28 -5.12
CA GLU A 300 -8.13 8.38 -5.74
C GLU A 300 -7.04 7.89 -4.76
N LEU A 301 -6.32 6.86 -5.16
CA LEU A 301 -5.21 6.24 -4.41
C LEU A 301 -3.94 6.09 -5.26
N GLY A 302 -4.06 6.22 -6.59
CA GLY A 302 -2.99 5.87 -7.54
C GLY A 302 -1.96 6.96 -7.77
N ASN A 303 -2.39 8.22 -7.73
CA ASN A 303 -1.55 9.38 -8.04
C ASN A 303 -0.85 9.92 -6.78
N PHE A 304 -0.09 9.07 -6.07
CA PHE A 304 0.67 9.45 -4.86
C PHE A 304 2.01 10.15 -5.18
N VAL A 305 2.44 10.14 -6.44
CA VAL A 305 3.55 10.92 -6.99
C VAL A 305 2.99 11.88 -8.02
N ASP A 306 3.52 13.10 -8.10
CA ASP A 306 3.15 14.06 -9.14
C ASP A 306 3.61 13.57 -10.52
N THR A 307 2.65 13.14 -11.32
CA THR A 307 2.84 12.67 -12.71
C THR A 307 2.28 13.65 -13.73
N GLY A 308 1.87 14.84 -13.30
CA GLY A 308 1.38 15.92 -14.16
C GLY A 308 -0.06 16.33 -13.89
N ALA A 309 -0.52 17.34 -14.60
CA ALA A 309 -1.86 17.91 -14.48
C ALA A 309 -2.80 17.43 -15.58
N ILE A 310 -4.10 17.39 -15.27
CA ILE A 310 -5.18 17.10 -16.22
C ILE A 310 -6.20 18.20 -16.22
N GLU A 311 -6.97 18.31 -17.32
CA GLU A 311 -8.11 19.21 -17.40
C GLU A 311 -9.38 18.53 -16.86
N VAL A 312 -10.04 19.16 -15.90
CA VAL A 312 -11.30 18.72 -15.32
C VAL A 312 -12.40 19.76 -15.63
N ASN A 313 -13.43 19.38 -16.37
CA ASN A 313 -14.61 20.23 -16.53
C ASN A 313 -15.48 20.13 -15.27
N VAL A 314 -15.40 21.15 -14.41
CA VAL A 314 -16.06 21.18 -13.10
C VAL A 314 -17.57 20.98 -13.20
N HIS A 315 -18.24 21.60 -14.19
CA HIS A 315 -19.68 21.42 -14.39
C HIS A 315 -20.02 19.97 -14.75
N ARG A 316 -19.39 19.45 -15.82
CA ARG A 316 -19.72 18.13 -16.38
C ARG A 316 -19.31 16.97 -15.48
N HIS A 317 -18.09 17.07 -14.89
CA HIS A 317 -17.51 15.96 -14.15
C HIS A 317 -17.94 15.94 -12.67
N ILE A 318 -18.21 17.10 -12.07
CA ILE A 318 -18.47 17.21 -10.63
C ILE A 318 -19.91 17.64 -10.35
N VAL A 319 -20.28 18.90 -10.71
CA VAL A 319 -21.53 19.50 -10.26
C VAL A 319 -22.77 18.83 -10.86
N ALA A 320 -22.81 18.62 -12.19
CA ALA A 320 -23.96 17.99 -12.86
C ALA A 320 -24.14 16.50 -12.48
N ARG A 321 -23.11 15.88 -11.91
CA ARG A 321 -23.14 14.49 -11.41
C ARG A 321 -23.38 14.41 -9.90
N ASN A 322 -23.26 15.51 -9.16
CA ASN A 322 -23.18 15.51 -7.72
C ASN A 322 -22.08 14.53 -7.23
N ALA A 323 -20.97 14.44 -7.98
CA ALA A 323 -19.91 13.52 -7.72
C ALA A 323 -19.11 13.92 -6.47
N ARG A 324 -18.62 12.95 -5.74
CA ARG A 324 -17.62 13.11 -4.68
C ARG A 324 -16.29 12.64 -5.19
N ILE A 325 -15.24 13.39 -4.85
CA ILE A 325 -13.86 13.01 -5.12
C ILE A 325 -13.15 12.98 -3.76
N ILE A 326 -12.62 11.83 -3.41
CA ILE A 326 -11.89 11.60 -2.16
C ILE A 326 -10.49 11.13 -2.54
N GLY A 327 -9.48 11.91 -2.19
CA GLY A 327 -8.08 11.52 -2.31
C GLY A 327 -7.55 11.08 -0.96
N LEU A 328 -6.91 9.91 -0.89
CA LEU A 328 -6.24 9.43 0.31
C LEU A 328 -4.83 8.95 -0.04
N THR A 329 -3.87 9.38 0.72
CA THR A 329 -2.49 8.93 0.68
C THR A 329 -2.15 8.18 1.95
N ASN A 330 -1.16 7.29 1.89
CA ASN A 330 -0.78 6.42 3.00
C ASN A 330 -1.93 5.48 3.42
N HIS A 331 -1.87 4.99 4.65
CA HIS A 331 -2.80 4.01 5.19
C HIS A 331 -3.03 4.26 6.69
N PRO A 332 -4.21 3.90 7.21
CA PRO A 332 -4.45 4.02 8.64
C PRO A 332 -3.66 2.94 9.40
N TYR A 333 -2.67 3.34 10.21
CA TYR A 333 -1.91 2.40 11.04
C TYR A 333 -2.81 1.62 12.01
N THR A 334 -3.96 2.15 12.39
CA THR A 334 -4.97 1.45 13.22
C THR A 334 -5.61 0.25 12.53
N LYS A 335 -5.45 0.09 11.21
CA LYS A 335 -6.08 -1.01 10.44
C LYS A 335 -5.17 -2.23 10.24
N TYR A 336 -3.94 -2.22 10.75
CA TYR A 336 -3.03 -3.37 10.63
C TYR A 336 -3.58 -4.63 11.31
N GLU A 337 -4.07 -4.51 12.55
CA GLU A 337 -4.68 -5.66 13.22
C GLU A 337 -5.95 -6.13 12.50
N ALA A 338 -6.79 -5.19 12.04
CA ALA A 338 -7.98 -5.53 11.26
C ALA A 338 -7.61 -6.29 9.98
N THR A 339 -6.54 -5.89 9.30
CA THR A 339 -6.00 -6.58 8.13
C THR A 339 -5.54 -8.01 8.48
N LEU A 340 -4.76 -8.17 9.53
CA LEU A 340 -4.30 -9.50 9.97
C LEU A 340 -5.46 -10.42 10.34
N ARG A 341 -6.49 -9.89 11.02
CA ARG A 341 -7.72 -10.64 11.33
C ARG A 341 -8.49 -11.02 10.08
N LEU A 342 -8.57 -10.10 9.10
CA LEU A 342 -9.20 -10.36 7.81
C LEU A 342 -8.49 -11.50 7.08
N PHE A 343 -7.17 -11.50 7.03
CA PHE A 343 -6.41 -12.62 6.45
C PHE A 343 -6.71 -13.94 7.15
N GLN A 344 -6.75 -13.97 8.48
CA GLN A 344 -7.07 -15.16 9.24
C GLN A 344 -8.48 -15.68 8.94
N GLN A 345 -9.46 -14.77 8.84
CA GLN A 345 -10.86 -15.11 8.63
C GLN A 345 -11.15 -15.59 7.21
N TYR A 346 -10.56 -14.94 6.20
CA TYR A 346 -10.93 -15.12 4.80
C TYR A 346 -9.90 -15.91 3.97
N ARG A 347 -8.84 -16.46 4.57
CA ARG A 347 -7.79 -17.22 3.86
C ARG A 347 -8.31 -18.47 3.12
N ARG A 348 -9.50 -18.99 3.49
CA ARG A 348 -10.13 -20.10 2.76
C ARG A 348 -10.90 -19.63 1.52
N GLN A 349 -11.30 -18.38 1.50
CA GLN A 349 -12.04 -17.76 0.41
C GLN A 349 -11.10 -17.13 -0.61
N PHE A 350 -10.05 -16.47 -0.13
CA PHE A 350 -9.05 -15.81 -0.97
C PHE A 350 -7.67 -16.44 -0.76
N PRO A 351 -7.03 -16.93 -1.83
CA PRO A 351 -5.69 -17.51 -1.78
C PRO A 351 -4.63 -16.38 -1.74
N PHE A 352 -4.55 -15.62 -0.63
CA PHE A 352 -3.70 -14.43 -0.50
C PHE A 352 -2.24 -14.68 -0.86
N GLU A 353 -1.72 -15.89 -0.60
CA GLU A 353 -0.34 -16.28 -0.94
C GLU A 353 -0.05 -16.17 -2.44
N ARG A 354 -1.08 -16.32 -3.30
CA ARG A 354 -0.95 -16.23 -4.76
C ARG A 354 -0.75 -14.80 -5.26
N ILE A 355 -0.97 -13.79 -4.41
CA ILE A 355 -0.65 -12.40 -4.73
C ILE A 355 0.86 -12.24 -4.88
N ILE A 356 1.66 -13.05 -4.13
CA ILE A 356 3.12 -13.08 -4.29
C ILE A 356 3.48 -13.93 -5.51
N THR A 357 3.83 -13.26 -6.61
CA THR A 357 4.16 -13.93 -7.87
C THR A 357 5.65 -14.25 -8.01
N HIS A 358 6.51 -13.49 -7.37
CA HIS A 358 7.96 -13.63 -7.50
C HIS A 358 8.65 -13.39 -6.17
N ARG A 359 9.72 -14.19 -5.93
CA ARG A 359 10.62 -14.05 -4.78
C ARG A 359 12.06 -13.96 -5.26
N TYR A 360 12.79 -13.06 -4.67
CA TYR A 360 14.21 -12.88 -4.97
C TYR A 360 15.03 -12.85 -3.68
N PRO A 361 16.24 -13.42 -3.68
CA PRO A 361 17.15 -13.24 -2.56
C PRO A 361 17.65 -11.79 -2.52
N LEU A 362 18.09 -11.33 -1.35
CA LEU A 362 18.58 -9.97 -1.13
C LEU A 362 19.63 -9.51 -2.15
N ALA A 363 20.54 -10.41 -2.54
CA ALA A 363 21.58 -10.11 -3.53
C ALA A 363 21.03 -9.81 -4.93
N GLN A 364 19.75 -10.05 -5.19
CA GLN A 364 19.08 -9.78 -6.46
C GLN A 364 17.99 -8.70 -6.31
N ALA A 365 18.14 -7.79 -5.34
CA ALA A 365 17.13 -6.77 -5.03
C ALA A 365 16.80 -5.87 -6.24
N GLU A 366 17.80 -5.49 -7.04
CA GLU A 366 17.58 -4.72 -8.29
C GLU A 366 16.77 -5.53 -9.31
N ALA A 367 17.10 -6.80 -9.51
CA ALA A 367 16.33 -7.67 -10.41
C ALA A 367 14.88 -7.85 -9.92
N ALA A 368 14.66 -7.93 -8.61
CA ALA A 368 13.33 -7.95 -8.00
C ALA A 368 12.55 -6.67 -8.30
N LEU A 369 13.19 -5.50 -8.15
CA LEU A 369 12.59 -4.21 -8.47
C LEU A 369 12.19 -4.13 -9.94
N LEU A 370 13.11 -4.45 -10.85
CA LEU A 370 12.84 -4.43 -12.29
C LEU A 370 11.73 -5.42 -12.68
N ARG A 371 11.75 -6.65 -12.12
CA ARG A 371 10.68 -7.63 -12.34
C ARG A 371 9.31 -7.14 -11.87
N SER A 372 9.27 -6.35 -10.82
CA SER A 372 8.00 -5.80 -10.31
C SER A 372 7.34 -4.80 -11.26
N MET A 373 8.09 -4.26 -12.23
CA MET A 373 7.58 -3.34 -13.27
C MET A 373 6.97 -4.08 -14.46
N GLU A 374 7.21 -5.38 -14.59
CA GLU A 374 6.71 -6.15 -15.73
C GLU A 374 5.19 -6.41 -15.63
N PRO A 375 4.49 -6.47 -16.76
CA PRO A 375 3.04 -6.60 -16.78
C PRO A 375 2.53 -7.96 -16.26
N ASP A 376 3.37 -9.00 -16.27
CA ASP A 376 3.08 -10.35 -15.80
C ASP A 376 3.56 -10.59 -14.35
N SER A 377 3.67 -9.53 -13.57
CA SER A 377 3.93 -9.59 -12.14
C SER A 377 2.81 -8.93 -11.34
N MET A 378 2.49 -9.51 -10.16
CA MET A 378 1.60 -8.92 -9.18
C MET A 378 2.43 -8.34 -8.01
N LYS A 379 2.70 -9.09 -6.97
CA LYS A 379 3.60 -8.67 -5.89
C LYS A 379 4.92 -9.42 -5.97
N VAL A 380 6.00 -8.67 -6.01
CA VAL A 380 7.37 -9.18 -5.91
C VAL A 380 7.86 -8.95 -4.48
N VAL A 381 8.52 -9.93 -3.90
CA VAL A 381 9.11 -9.84 -2.58
C VAL A 381 10.60 -10.17 -2.59
N ILE A 382 11.32 -9.53 -1.69
CA ILE A 382 12.72 -9.84 -1.38
C ILE A 382 12.74 -10.67 -0.10
N GLN A 383 13.50 -11.74 -0.15
CA GLN A 383 13.77 -12.62 0.99
C GLN A 383 15.23 -12.42 1.40
N PRO A 384 15.49 -11.70 2.48
CA PRO A 384 16.84 -11.41 2.94
C PRO A 384 17.58 -12.60 3.52
#